data_bf589cb6dfd341dc1f64a0fa9794bb8f
#
_entry.id   bf589cb6dfd341dc1f64a0fa9794bb8f
#
_cell.length_a   1.000
_cell.length_b   1.000
_cell.length_c   1.000
_cell.angle_alpha   90.00
_cell.angle_beta   90.00
_cell.angle_gamma   90.00
#
_symmetry.space_group_name_H-M   'P 1'
#
loop_
_entity.id
_entity.type
_entity.pdbx_description
1 polymer ?
#
loop_
_entity_poly.entity_id
_entity_poly.type
_entity_poly.pdbx_seq_one_letter_code
_entity_poly.pdbx_strand_id
1 'polypeptide(L)'
;MRIALDYTAAIRQGAGVGSYVRNLFAAMLQQDTETRYTLLTSGRPTATHPFPEAENVVGRSVLIPDRYLNVLWYRWRTPLLPATLFTGPIDIYHNPDFALPPLSSKVRKVVTIHDLAFLEHPEYAVPSLTAYLNKVVPEAVAAADVVATVSHEVGRTLVKHFHAPQEKLTVIPNGVGAHFRRITDPVLLGATQHKFNLKTPFVLAVGTLEPRKNHIGLIKAFYKAQQKKNGPAMLAIAGGQGWLYEDTKQVVADLKLEKKVRFLGRVTDLELVTLYSMATLFAFPSFFEGFGVPPIEAMACGTPVITSNVSALPEVAEGAALLVDPYDINALADAITRLTEDENLREELRQKGYERVKQYTWAMSAQKMLTVYQKLYNGEKNFNTEDK
;
A
#
# COMPACT_ATOMS: atom_id res chain seq x y z
N MET A 1 12.33 -25.03 9.40
CA MET A 1 12.16 -23.72 10.08
C MET A 1 10.70 -23.57 10.53
N ARG A 2 10.44 -22.89 11.66
CA ARG A 2 9.10 -22.63 12.18
C ARG A 2 8.89 -21.13 12.33
N ILE A 3 7.95 -20.58 11.61
CA ILE A 3 7.68 -19.14 11.59
C ILE A 3 6.26 -18.88 12.08
N ALA A 4 6.11 -17.94 13.02
CA ALA A 4 4.81 -17.38 13.31
C ALA A 4 4.67 -16.02 12.62
N LEU A 5 3.54 -15.79 11.98
CA LEU A 5 3.17 -14.54 11.33
C LEU A 5 1.93 -13.97 12.01
N ASP A 6 1.96 -12.70 12.42
CA ASP A 6 0.73 -12.01 12.78
C ASP A 6 -0.13 -11.81 11.54
N TYR A 7 -1.28 -12.46 11.52
CA TYR A 7 -2.20 -12.45 10.37
C TYR A 7 -3.45 -11.62 10.65
N THR A 8 -3.45 -10.84 11.74
CA THR A 8 -4.61 -10.05 12.18
C THR A 8 -5.03 -9.02 11.15
N ALA A 9 -4.08 -8.27 10.58
CA ALA A 9 -4.39 -7.30 9.53
C ALA A 9 -5.00 -7.97 8.29
N ALA A 10 -4.53 -9.17 7.92
CA ALA A 10 -5.01 -9.92 6.78
C ALA A 10 -6.49 -10.31 6.88
N ILE A 11 -6.99 -10.61 8.08
CA ILE A 11 -8.40 -10.98 8.29
C ILE A 11 -9.33 -9.78 8.49
N ARG A 12 -8.80 -8.62 8.87
CA ARG A 12 -9.60 -7.45 9.28
C ARG A 12 -9.64 -6.33 8.26
N GLN A 13 -8.57 -6.16 7.51
CA GLN A 13 -8.41 -5.05 6.57
C GLN A 13 -8.57 -5.55 5.14
N GLY A 14 -9.54 -5.00 4.41
CA GLY A 14 -9.77 -5.34 3.00
C GLY A 14 -8.67 -4.82 2.06
N ALA A 15 -7.98 -3.73 2.44
CA ALA A 15 -6.96 -3.04 1.64
C ALA A 15 -5.74 -2.70 2.50
N GLY A 16 -4.76 -2.00 1.95
CA GLY A 16 -3.55 -1.58 2.67
C GLY A 16 -2.75 -2.75 3.23
N VAL A 17 -2.42 -2.68 4.52
CA VAL A 17 -1.60 -3.70 5.21
C VAL A 17 -2.21 -5.10 5.10
N GLY A 18 -3.54 -5.22 5.23
CA GLY A 18 -4.21 -6.52 5.09
C GLY A 18 -4.01 -7.15 3.71
N SER A 19 -4.09 -6.36 2.64
CA SER A 19 -3.81 -6.82 1.27
C SER A 19 -2.33 -7.22 1.10
N TYR A 20 -1.40 -6.42 1.64
CA TYR A 20 0.03 -6.76 1.66
C TYR A 20 0.26 -8.13 2.29
N VAL A 21 -0.25 -8.35 3.50
CA VAL A 21 -0.03 -9.61 4.24
C VAL A 21 -0.60 -10.80 3.48
N ARG A 22 -1.82 -10.70 2.95
CA ARG A 22 -2.45 -11.78 2.19
C ARG A 22 -1.67 -12.13 0.93
N ASN A 23 -1.31 -11.13 0.13
CA ASN A 23 -0.64 -11.37 -1.15
C ASN A 23 0.82 -11.84 -0.96
N LEU A 24 1.56 -11.24 -0.03
CA LEU A 24 2.91 -11.67 0.28
C LEU A 24 2.92 -13.13 0.78
N PHE A 25 2.04 -13.44 1.73
CA PHE A 25 2.00 -14.79 2.30
C PHE A 25 1.53 -15.83 1.28
N ALA A 26 0.52 -15.51 0.46
CA ALA A 26 0.10 -16.40 -0.63
C ALA A 26 1.24 -16.68 -1.63
N ALA A 27 2.03 -15.66 -1.98
CA ALA A 27 3.18 -15.82 -2.86
C ALA A 27 4.33 -16.60 -2.19
N MET A 28 4.49 -16.47 -0.87
CA MET A 28 5.47 -17.28 -0.11
C MET A 28 5.08 -18.76 -0.11
N LEU A 29 3.81 -19.10 0.08
CA LEU A 29 3.32 -20.48 0.06
C LEU A 29 3.51 -21.17 -1.28
N GLN A 30 3.52 -20.41 -2.38
CA GLN A 30 3.81 -20.94 -3.71
C GLN A 30 5.29 -21.33 -3.91
N GLN A 31 6.20 -20.80 -3.07
CA GLN A 31 7.64 -20.97 -3.19
C GLN A 31 8.27 -21.79 -2.06
N ASP A 32 7.56 -21.97 -0.95
CA ASP A 32 8.08 -22.65 0.24
C ASP A 32 7.03 -23.59 0.84
N THR A 33 7.29 -24.88 0.69
CA THR A 33 6.48 -25.97 1.23
C THR A 33 7.10 -26.65 2.48
N GLU A 34 8.35 -26.30 2.82
CA GLU A 34 9.08 -26.98 3.90
C GLU A 34 8.96 -26.25 5.25
N THR A 35 8.86 -24.91 5.23
CA THR A 35 8.72 -24.11 6.45
C THR A 35 7.33 -24.31 7.04
N ARG A 36 7.27 -24.52 8.35
CA ARG A 36 5.99 -24.59 9.09
C ARG A 36 5.58 -23.20 9.52
N TYR A 37 4.42 -22.75 9.05
CA TYR A 37 3.85 -21.46 9.35
C TYR A 37 2.74 -21.56 10.39
N THR A 38 2.80 -20.73 11.43
CA THR A 38 1.70 -20.50 12.37
C THR A 38 1.14 -19.10 12.13
N LEU A 39 -0.10 -19.01 11.65
CA LEU A 39 -0.79 -17.75 11.45
C LEU A 39 -1.53 -17.37 12.72
N LEU A 40 -1.05 -16.36 13.43
CA LEU A 40 -1.66 -15.89 14.67
C LEU A 40 -2.60 -14.73 14.36
N THR A 41 -3.84 -14.80 14.87
CA THR A 41 -4.80 -13.71 14.74
C THR A 41 -5.39 -13.33 16.09
N SER A 42 -5.65 -12.05 16.28
CA SER A 42 -6.57 -11.59 17.31
C SER A 42 -7.99 -11.62 16.76
N GLY A 43 -8.83 -12.48 17.35
CA GLY A 43 -10.18 -12.79 16.87
C GLY A 43 -10.20 -13.88 15.79
N ARG A 44 -11.41 -14.23 15.34
CA ARG A 44 -11.62 -15.29 14.34
C ARG A 44 -11.56 -14.74 12.92
N PRO A 45 -11.01 -15.51 11.95
CA PRO A 45 -11.14 -15.21 10.53
C PRO A 45 -12.60 -15.05 10.10
N THR A 46 -12.82 -14.26 9.06
CA THR A 46 -14.14 -14.09 8.44
C THR A 46 -14.28 -15.01 7.22
N ALA A 47 -15.50 -15.17 6.72
CA ALA A 47 -15.74 -15.93 5.49
C ALA A 47 -15.07 -15.27 4.26
N THR A 48 -14.90 -13.95 4.28
CA THR A 48 -14.24 -13.20 3.21
C THR A 48 -12.71 -13.29 3.25
N HIS A 49 -12.14 -13.52 4.45
CA HIS A 49 -10.69 -13.61 4.64
C HIS A 49 -10.39 -14.78 5.59
N PRO A 50 -10.52 -16.04 5.12
CA PRO A 50 -10.16 -17.23 5.89
C PRO A 50 -8.64 -17.36 6.04
N PHE A 51 -8.20 -18.27 6.88
CA PHE A 51 -6.81 -18.74 6.80
C PHE A 51 -6.58 -19.46 5.48
N PRO A 52 -5.43 -19.27 4.83
CA PRO A 52 -5.08 -20.06 3.66
C PRO A 52 -4.90 -21.55 4.05
N GLU A 53 -5.38 -22.41 3.18
CA GLU A 53 -5.29 -23.87 3.34
C GLU A 53 -4.01 -24.38 2.68
N ALA A 54 -3.06 -24.89 3.49
CA ALA A 54 -1.86 -25.55 3.04
C ALA A 54 -1.35 -26.50 4.15
N GLU A 55 -0.69 -27.60 3.77
CA GLU A 55 -0.23 -28.64 4.71
C GLU A 55 0.78 -28.10 5.74
N ASN A 56 1.55 -27.11 5.37
CA ASN A 56 2.55 -26.48 6.21
C ASN A 56 2.04 -25.23 6.98
N VAL A 57 0.72 -24.98 6.99
CA VAL A 57 0.07 -23.83 7.64
C VAL A 57 -0.85 -24.25 8.76
N VAL A 58 -0.73 -23.61 9.92
CA VAL A 58 -1.63 -23.76 11.06
C VAL A 58 -2.17 -22.40 11.48
N GLY A 59 -3.49 -22.21 11.42
CA GLY A 59 -4.16 -21.02 11.93
C GLY A 59 -4.38 -21.09 13.44
N ARG A 60 -4.09 -20.02 14.16
CA ARG A 60 -4.33 -19.88 15.60
C ARG A 60 -5.06 -18.57 15.89
N SER A 61 -6.20 -18.63 16.57
CA SER A 61 -6.99 -17.46 16.95
C SER A 61 -6.91 -17.21 18.43
N VAL A 62 -6.41 -16.02 18.81
CA VAL A 62 -6.48 -15.55 20.19
C VAL A 62 -7.84 -14.90 20.40
N LEU A 63 -8.68 -15.46 21.26
CA LEU A 63 -10.05 -14.98 21.50
C LEU A 63 -10.12 -13.79 22.45
N ILE A 64 -8.98 -13.23 22.83
CA ILE A 64 -8.90 -11.99 23.61
C ILE A 64 -9.15 -10.81 22.64
N PRO A 65 -10.12 -9.93 22.91
CA PRO A 65 -10.36 -8.75 22.06
C PRO A 65 -9.12 -7.87 21.94
N ASP A 66 -8.87 -7.32 20.74
CA ASP A 66 -7.67 -6.51 20.43
C ASP A 66 -7.39 -5.42 21.42
N ARG A 67 -8.45 -4.70 21.86
CA ARG A 67 -8.29 -3.61 22.84
C ARG A 67 -7.55 -4.07 24.10
N TYR A 68 -7.77 -5.31 24.55
CA TYR A 68 -7.10 -5.86 25.71
C TYR A 68 -5.71 -6.40 25.36
N LEU A 69 -5.54 -7.07 24.20
CA LEU A 69 -4.22 -7.49 23.72
C LEU A 69 -3.31 -6.28 23.49
N ASN A 70 -3.82 -5.20 22.92
CA ASN A 70 -3.07 -3.97 22.70
C ASN A 70 -2.61 -3.35 24.03
N VAL A 71 -3.46 -3.37 25.06
CA VAL A 71 -3.07 -2.92 26.38
C VAL A 71 -2.01 -3.84 27.00
N LEU A 72 -2.20 -5.15 26.96
CA LEU A 72 -1.30 -6.13 27.54
C LEU A 72 0.06 -6.16 26.83
N TRP A 73 0.05 -6.21 25.50
CA TRP A 73 1.26 -6.39 24.68
C TRP A 73 2.00 -5.10 24.39
N TYR A 74 1.29 -4.01 24.09
CA TYR A 74 1.92 -2.79 23.59
C TYR A 74 1.93 -1.65 24.61
N ARG A 75 0.94 -1.60 25.54
CA ARG A 75 0.93 -0.56 26.57
C ARG A 75 1.68 -0.99 27.83
N TRP A 76 1.41 -2.20 28.34
CA TRP A 76 2.02 -2.73 29.58
C TRP A 76 3.20 -3.65 29.32
N ARG A 77 3.40 -4.13 28.08
CA ARG A 77 4.45 -5.07 27.69
C ARG A 77 4.58 -6.24 28.64
N THR A 78 3.45 -6.80 29.03
CA THR A 78 3.37 -7.84 30.05
C THR A 78 4.12 -9.09 29.62
N PRO A 79 5.25 -9.45 30.22
CA PRO A 79 6.02 -10.64 29.84
C PRO A 79 5.31 -11.95 30.21
N LEU A 80 4.26 -11.86 31.02
CA LEU A 80 3.46 -13.01 31.47
C LEU A 80 2.60 -13.63 30.36
N LEU A 81 2.33 -12.92 29.26
CA LEU A 81 1.55 -13.39 28.12
C LEU A 81 2.35 -13.20 26.80
N PRO A 82 3.49 -13.85 26.63
CA PRO A 82 4.22 -13.75 25.38
C PRO A 82 3.43 -14.38 24.23
N ALA A 83 3.57 -13.88 23.01
CA ALA A 83 2.88 -14.42 21.84
C ALA A 83 3.18 -15.92 21.61
N THR A 84 4.33 -16.40 22.09
CA THR A 84 4.72 -17.81 22.02
C THR A 84 3.82 -18.76 22.80
N LEU A 85 3.01 -18.30 23.75
CA LEU A 85 1.98 -19.09 24.40
C LEU A 85 0.86 -19.51 23.42
N PHE A 86 0.64 -18.68 22.41
CA PHE A 86 -0.41 -18.91 21.43
C PHE A 86 0.11 -19.60 20.15
N THR A 87 1.36 -19.35 19.79
CA THR A 87 1.96 -19.93 18.58
C THR A 87 2.56 -21.31 18.81
N GLY A 88 2.89 -21.66 20.05
CA GLY A 88 3.77 -22.78 20.36
C GLY A 88 5.24 -22.50 20.04
N PRO A 89 6.10 -23.53 19.96
CA PRO A 89 7.52 -23.37 19.67
C PRO A 89 7.76 -22.84 18.26
N ILE A 90 8.43 -21.68 18.15
CA ILE A 90 8.77 -21.01 16.88
C ILE A 90 10.23 -20.56 16.92
N ASP A 91 10.82 -20.42 15.75
CA ASP A 91 12.18 -19.92 15.56
C ASP A 91 12.18 -18.42 15.22
N ILE A 92 11.18 -17.98 14.40
CA ILE A 92 11.00 -16.60 13.96
C ILE A 92 9.55 -16.15 14.23
N TYR A 93 9.38 -14.92 14.68
CA TYR A 93 8.10 -14.22 14.73
C TYR A 93 8.16 -12.99 13.82
N HIS A 94 7.23 -12.90 12.88
CA HIS A 94 7.07 -11.73 12.02
C HIS A 94 5.76 -11.02 12.29
N ASN A 95 5.83 -9.76 12.70
CA ASN A 95 4.66 -8.87 12.65
C ASN A 95 4.75 -7.96 11.43
N PRO A 96 3.85 -8.11 10.46
CA PRO A 96 3.82 -7.28 9.27
C PRO A 96 3.05 -5.96 9.46
N ASP A 97 2.84 -5.49 10.70
CA ASP A 97 2.03 -4.31 11.02
C ASP A 97 2.60 -3.54 12.24
N PHE A 98 3.68 -2.80 12.02
CA PHE A 98 4.29 -1.76 12.88
C PHE A 98 4.76 -2.16 14.28
N ALA A 99 4.23 -3.18 14.93
CA ALA A 99 4.48 -3.43 16.35
C ALA A 99 5.02 -4.84 16.60
N LEU A 100 5.67 -5.06 17.74
CA LEU A 100 6.12 -6.38 18.19
C LEU A 100 5.54 -6.70 19.56
N PRO A 101 4.83 -7.85 19.73
CA PRO A 101 4.38 -8.30 21.03
C PRO A 101 5.56 -8.75 21.90
N PRO A 102 5.38 -8.96 23.21
CA PRO A 102 6.38 -9.62 24.06
C PRO A 102 6.70 -11.01 23.52
N LEU A 103 8.00 -11.29 23.34
CA LEU A 103 8.53 -12.54 22.81
C LEU A 103 9.71 -13.00 23.65
N SER A 104 9.95 -14.32 23.69
CA SER A 104 11.16 -14.89 24.28
C SER A 104 12.41 -14.35 23.56
N SER A 105 13.50 -14.18 24.31
CA SER A 105 14.80 -13.77 23.74
C SER A 105 15.38 -14.80 22.75
N LYS A 106 14.90 -16.04 22.77
CA LYS A 106 15.32 -17.10 21.84
C LYS A 106 14.63 -17.00 20.48
N VAL A 107 13.53 -16.24 20.37
CA VAL A 107 12.76 -16.06 19.12
C VAL A 107 13.34 -14.88 18.36
N ARG A 108 13.69 -15.10 17.10
CA ARG A 108 14.09 -14.03 16.18
C ARG A 108 12.88 -13.20 15.77
N LYS A 109 13.05 -11.90 15.62
CA LYS A 109 11.96 -10.93 15.48
C LYS A 109 12.08 -10.17 14.16
N VAL A 110 11.03 -10.22 13.35
CA VAL A 110 10.89 -9.43 12.14
C VAL A 110 9.68 -8.52 12.30
N VAL A 111 9.83 -7.25 11.92
CA VAL A 111 8.71 -6.30 11.84
C VAL A 111 8.70 -5.65 10.47
N THR A 112 7.50 -5.44 9.89
CA THR A 112 7.36 -4.63 8.67
C THR A 112 6.81 -3.25 9.01
N ILE A 113 7.46 -2.21 8.48
CA ILE A 113 7.02 -0.81 8.58
C ILE A 113 6.57 -0.35 7.19
N HIS A 114 5.30 0.04 7.08
CA HIS A 114 4.68 0.41 5.80
C HIS A 114 4.83 1.88 5.45
N ASP A 115 4.70 2.76 6.43
CA ASP A 115 4.91 4.20 6.28
C ASP A 115 5.21 4.84 7.63
N LEU A 116 5.57 6.12 7.60
CA LEU A 116 5.78 6.96 8.77
C LEU A 116 4.99 8.28 8.65
N ALA A 117 3.82 8.23 8.01
CA ALA A 117 2.93 9.38 7.85
C ALA A 117 2.56 10.00 9.20
N PHE A 118 2.36 9.17 10.24
CA PHE A 118 2.05 9.63 11.59
C PHE A 118 3.15 10.53 12.21
N LEU A 119 4.36 10.44 11.69
CA LEU A 119 5.54 11.18 12.15
C LEU A 119 5.83 12.41 11.28
N GLU A 120 5.87 12.21 9.95
CA GLU A 120 6.20 13.25 8.98
C GLU A 120 5.00 14.19 8.72
N HIS A 121 3.77 13.67 8.82
CA HIS A 121 2.51 14.37 8.54
C HIS A 121 1.41 14.01 9.56
N PRO A 122 1.64 14.33 10.85
CA PRO A 122 0.69 13.97 11.92
C PRO A 122 -0.70 14.61 11.71
N GLU A 123 -0.79 15.70 10.95
CA GLU A 123 -2.05 16.36 10.58
C GLU A 123 -2.97 15.48 9.72
N TYR A 124 -2.44 14.47 9.05
CA TYR A 124 -3.21 13.52 8.24
C TYR A 124 -3.63 12.25 8.98
N ALA A 125 -3.23 12.12 10.25
CA ALA A 125 -3.52 10.93 11.05
C ALA A 125 -4.48 11.26 12.22
N VAL A 126 -5.19 10.23 12.67
CA VAL A 126 -6.01 10.35 13.88
C VAL A 126 -5.10 10.49 15.09
N PRO A 127 -5.29 11.52 15.98
CA PRO A 127 -4.36 11.79 17.08
C PRO A 127 -4.08 10.58 18.00
N SER A 128 -5.09 9.74 18.27
CA SER A 128 -4.91 8.53 19.09
C SER A 128 -4.03 7.49 18.41
N LEU A 129 -4.12 7.35 17.08
CA LEU A 129 -3.28 6.47 16.29
C LEU A 129 -1.85 7.00 16.24
N THR A 130 -1.67 8.31 16.04
CA THR A 130 -0.36 8.98 16.06
C THR A 130 0.34 8.75 17.40
N ALA A 131 -0.34 8.96 18.52
CA ALA A 131 0.21 8.74 19.85
C ALA A 131 0.61 7.26 20.07
N TYR A 132 -0.19 6.31 19.59
CA TYR A 132 0.12 4.89 19.64
C TYR A 132 1.35 4.52 18.80
N LEU A 133 1.39 4.93 17.54
CA LEU A 133 2.49 4.60 16.62
C LEU A 133 3.81 5.26 17.03
N ASN A 134 3.79 6.51 17.54
CA ASN A 134 4.98 7.17 18.09
C ASN A 134 5.61 6.42 19.27
N LYS A 135 4.83 5.58 19.94
CA LYS A 135 5.34 4.73 21.01
C LYS A 135 5.83 3.38 20.49
N VAL A 136 4.98 2.67 19.75
CA VAL A 136 5.25 1.25 19.44
C VAL A 136 6.27 1.05 18.33
N VAL A 137 6.36 1.98 17.35
CA VAL A 137 7.28 1.85 16.22
C VAL A 137 8.75 1.93 16.65
N PRO A 138 9.21 2.97 17.42
CA PRO A 138 10.60 2.99 17.90
C PRO A 138 10.95 1.77 18.72
N GLU A 139 10.02 1.31 19.57
CA GLU A 139 10.22 0.12 20.41
C GLU A 139 10.35 -1.17 19.56
N ALA A 140 9.52 -1.30 18.51
CA ALA A 140 9.58 -2.44 17.60
C ALA A 140 10.88 -2.44 16.78
N VAL A 141 11.29 -1.29 16.24
CA VAL A 141 12.54 -1.11 15.50
C VAL A 141 13.77 -1.47 16.36
N ALA A 142 13.79 -1.01 17.61
CA ALA A 142 14.88 -1.33 18.54
C ALA A 142 14.93 -2.82 18.88
N ALA A 143 13.75 -3.46 19.09
CA ALA A 143 13.65 -4.86 19.51
C ALA A 143 13.78 -5.87 18.36
N ALA A 144 13.57 -5.48 17.12
CA ALA A 144 13.63 -6.36 15.96
C ALA A 144 15.08 -6.77 15.64
N ASP A 145 15.24 -8.02 15.19
CA ASP A 145 16.47 -8.48 14.55
C ASP A 145 16.51 -7.99 13.08
N VAL A 146 15.35 -7.91 12.42
CA VAL A 146 15.17 -7.38 11.06
C VAL A 146 13.96 -6.44 11.00
N VAL A 147 14.13 -5.32 10.35
CA VAL A 147 13.07 -4.37 10.01
C VAL A 147 12.89 -4.36 8.50
N ALA A 148 11.79 -4.95 8.03
CA ALA A 148 11.40 -4.87 6.64
C ALA A 148 10.68 -3.54 6.38
N THR A 149 11.02 -2.87 5.28
CA THR A 149 10.34 -1.66 4.82
C THR A 149 9.79 -1.90 3.41
N VAL A 150 8.75 -1.15 3.03
CA VAL A 150 8.14 -1.32 1.71
C VAL A 150 8.81 -0.48 0.62
N SER A 151 9.71 0.43 1.01
CA SER A 151 10.52 1.28 0.12
C SER A 151 11.82 1.70 0.80
N HIS A 152 12.79 2.15 0.02
CA HIS A 152 14.02 2.75 0.55
C HIS A 152 13.73 4.05 1.31
N GLU A 153 12.72 4.81 0.88
CA GLU A 153 12.32 6.04 1.57
C GLU A 153 11.85 5.79 3.00
N VAL A 154 11.03 4.75 3.23
CA VAL A 154 10.65 4.36 4.59
C VAL A 154 11.90 3.96 5.39
N GLY A 155 12.84 3.24 4.79
CA GLY A 155 14.12 2.90 5.43
C GLY A 155 14.93 4.13 5.81
N ARG A 156 15.09 5.10 4.90
CA ARG A 156 15.79 6.38 5.17
C ARG A 156 15.12 7.15 6.31
N THR A 157 13.79 7.20 6.32
CA THR A 157 13.03 7.88 7.39
C THR A 157 13.22 7.20 8.76
N LEU A 158 13.29 5.86 8.80
CA LEU A 158 13.60 5.12 10.05
C LEU A 158 15.02 5.41 10.55
N VAL A 159 16.01 5.51 9.67
CA VAL A 159 17.37 5.90 10.05
C VAL A 159 17.39 7.33 10.58
N LYS A 160 16.75 8.25 9.89
CA LYS A 160 16.68 9.68 10.24
C LYS A 160 16.07 9.92 11.63
N HIS A 161 14.96 9.28 11.93
CA HIS A 161 14.16 9.59 13.13
C HIS A 161 14.40 8.64 14.30
N PHE A 162 14.73 7.38 14.03
CA PHE A 162 14.89 6.37 15.08
C PHE A 162 16.31 5.79 15.14
N HIS A 163 17.24 6.31 14.33
CA HIS A 163 18.62 5.81 14.26
C HIS A 163 18.69 4.29 14.03
N ALA A 164 17.75 3.77 13.22
CA ALA A 164 17.68 2.34 12.92
C ALA A 164 18.97 1.87 12.28
N PRO A 165 19.62 0.80 12.78
CA PRO A 165 20.84 0.28 12.18
C PRO A 165 20.59 -0.21 10.75
N GLN A 166 21.36 0.28 9.78
CA GLN A 166 21.18 -0.05 8.37
C GLN A 166 21.27 -1.54 8.07
N GLU A 167 22.13 -2.27 8.79
CA GLU A 167 22.30 -3.70 8.66
C GLU A 167 21.07 -4.52 9.05
N LYS A 168 20.13 -3.94 9.80
CA LYS A 168 18.84 -4.55 10.13
C LYS A 168 17.75 -4.25 9.12
N LEU A 169 17.95 -3.25 8.24
CA LEU A 169 16.94 -2.82 7.28
C LEU A 169 16.98 -3.67 6.01
N THR A 170 15.81 -4.00 5.50
CA THR A 170 15.66 -4.67 4.21
C THR A 170 14.40 -4.17 3.51
N VAL A 171 14.47 -4.01 2.18
CA VAL A 171 13.32 -3.52 1.40
C VAL A 171 12.57 -4.69 0.78
N ILE A 172 11.32 -4.87 1.21
CA ILE A 172 10.37 -5.85 0.70
C ILE A 172 9.20 -5.07 0.08
N PRO A 173 9.28 -4.70 -1.19
CA PRO A 173 8.28 -3.83 -1.81
C PRO A 173 6.90 -4.50 -1.92
N ASN A 174 5.86 -3.69 -2.12
CA ASN A 174 4.58 -4.23 -2.54
C ASN A 174 4.67 -4.79 -3.96
N GLY A 175 3.91 -5.86 -4.23
CA GLY A 175 3.73 -6.40 -5.56
C GLY A 175 2.41 -5.93 -6.18
N VAL A 176 2.32 -6.04 -7.50
CA VAL A 176 1.07 -5.91 -8.25
C VAL A 176 0.44 -7.30 -8.41
N GLY A 177 -0.85 -7.39 -8.18
CA GLY A 177 -1.61 -8.62 -8.43
C GLY A 177 -1.67 -8.96 -9.92
N ALA A 178 -1.54 -10.23 -10.29
CA ALA A 178 -1.52 -10.68 -11.68
C ALA A 178 -2.81 -10.35 -12.46
N HIS A 179 -3.90 -10.04 -11.77
CA HIS A 179 -5.16 -9.60 -12.39
C HIS A 179 -5.10 -8.15 -12.88
N PHE A 180 -4.19 -7.30 -12.39
CA PHE A 180 -3.94 -5.98 -12.95
C PHE A 180 -3.20 -6.11 -14.27
N ARG A 181 -3.96 -6.05 -15.34
CA ARG A 181 -3.50 -6.08 -16.73
C ARG A 181 -4.49 -5.30 -17.59
N ARG A 182 -4.03 -4.83 -18.73
CA ARG A 182 -4.89 -4.07 -19.63
C ARG A 182 -6.06 -4.92 -20.13
N ILE A 183 -7.27 -4.44 -19.92
CA ILE A 183 -8.51 -4.98 -20.48
C ILE A 183 -8.78 -4.30 -21.82
N THR A 184 -9.06 -5.09 -22.85
CA THR A 184 -9.41 -4.61 -24.19
C THR A 184 -10.79 -5.11 -24.65
N ASP A 185 -11.46 -5.90 -23.83
CA ASP A 185 -12.80 -6.40 -24.11
C ASP A 185 -13.83 -5.25 -24.15
N PRO A 186 -14.42 -4.94 -25.32
CA PRO A 186 -15.32 -3.82 -25.46
C PRO A 186 -16.62 -3.96 -24.65
N VAL A 187 -17.03 -5.18 -24.34
CA VAL A 187 -18.23 -5.46 -23.55
C VAL A 187 -17.98 -5.04 -22.08
N LEU A 188 -16.86 -5.46 -21.51
CA LEU A 188 -16.49 -5.08 -20.15
C LEU A 188 -16.23 -3.58 -20.02
N LEU A 189 -15.51 -3.00 -20.99
CA LEU A 189 -15.26 -1.55 -21.04
C LEU A 189 -16.58 -0.78 -21.12
N GLY A 190 -17.48 -1.17 -22.03
CA GLY A 190 -18.79 -0.53 -22.22
C GLY A 190 -19.70 -0.66 -20.99
N ALA A 191 -19.74 -1.82 -20.35
CA ALA A 191 -20.53 -2.04 -19.13
C ALA A 191 -20.04 -1.14 -17.99
N THR A 192 -18.73 -1.05 -17.77
CA THR A 192 -18.15 -0.17 -16.74
C THR A 192 -18.37 1.30 -17.05
N GLN A 193 -18.22 1.71 -18.31
CA GLN A 193 -18.49 3.06 -18.76
C GLN A 193 -19.95 3.47 -18.50
N HIS A 194 -20.87 2.58 -18.85
CA HIS A 194 -22.32 2.80 -18.63
C HIS A 194 -22.65 2.85 -17.14
N LYS A 195 -22.17 1.88 -16.35
CA LYS A 195 -22.43 1.81 -14.90
C LYS A 195 -22.06 3.09 -14.19
N PHE A 196 -20.89 3.66 -14.48
CA PHE A 196 -20.37 4.85 -13.81
C PHE A 196 -20.66 6.14 -14.58
N ASN A 197 -21.37 6.07 -15.70
CA ASN A 197 -21.70 7.21 -16.57
C ASN A 197 -20.46 8.05 -16.91
N LEU A 198 -19.39 7.37 -17.40
CA LEU A 198 -18.13 8.00 -17.72
C LEU A 198 -18.10 8.52 -19.14
N LYS A 199 -17.48 9.70 -19.31
CA LYS A 199 -17.20 10.31 -20.62
C LYS A 199 -15.72 10.40 -20.84
N THR A 200 -15.24 9.97 -21.99
CA THR A 200 -13.84 10.06 -22.38
C THR A 200 -13.57 11.38 -23.14
N PRO A 201 -12.34 11.94 -23.04
CA PRO A 201 -11.24 11.50 -22.18
C PRO A 201 -11.50 11.80 -20.69
N PHE A 202 -11.08 10.91 -19.78
CA PHE A 202 -11.22 11.15 -18.34
C PHE A 202 -9.94 10.89 -17.56
N VAL A 203 -9.80 11.61 -16.45
CA VAL A 203 -8.79 11.44 -15.43
C VAL A 203 -9.32 10.47 -14.38
N LEU A 204 -8.57 9.46 -14.00
CA LEU A 204 -8.89 8.55 -12.89
C LEU A 204 -8.02 8.88 -11.67
N ALA A 205 -8.62 8.86 -10.49
CA ALA A 205 -7.93 8.83 -9.21
C ALA A 205 -8.46 7.67 -8.37
N VAL A 206 -7.59 7.02 -7.60
CA VAL A 206 -7.95 5.89 -6.73
C VAL A 206 -7.38 6.11 -5.33
N GLY A 207 -8.21 5.96 -4.32
CA GLY A 207 -7.83 6.05 -2.92
C GLY A 207 -8.97 6.47 -2.03
N THR A 208 -8.87 6.17 -0.75
CA THR A 208 -9.79 6.68 0.27
C THR A 208 -9.83 8.22 0.21
N LEU A 209 -11.01 8.78 0.38
CA LEU A 209 -11.20 10.23 0.37
C LEU A 209 -10.71 10.81 1.71
N GLU A 210 -9.40 10.98 1.81
CA GLU A 210 -8.67 11.52 2.95
C GLU A 210 -7.71 12.63 2.51
N PRO A 211 -7.36 13.59 3.38
CA PRO A 211 -6.52 14.74 3.01
C PRO A 211 -5.19 14.36 2.39
N ARG A 212 -4.54 13.33 2.90
CA ARG A 212 -3.24 12.85 2.45
C ARG A 212 -3.19 12.53 0.95
N LYS A 213 -4.33 12.09 0.37
CA LYS A 213 -4.46 11.78 -1.07
C LYS A 213 -4.63 12.99 -1.97
N ASN A 214 -4.77 14.20 -1.39
CA ASN A 214 -4.83 15.48 -2.12
C ASN A 214 -5.93 15.55 -3.20
N HIS A 215 -7.09 14.97 -2.93
CA HIS A 215 -8.20 15.02 -3.89
C HIS A 215 -8.67 16.46 -4.16
N ILE A 216 -8.59 17.35 -3.17
CA ILE A 216 -8.93 18.77 -3.32
C ILE A 216 -7.98 19.46 -4.32
N GLY A 217 -6.66 19.25 -4.19
CA GLY A 217 -5.68 19.76 -5.14
C GLY A 217 -5.93 19.23 -6.55
N LEU A 218 -6.22 17.93 -6.67
CA LEU A 218 -6.56 17.30 -7.95
C LEU A 218 -7.81 17.89 -8.59
N ILE A 219 -8.89 18.12 -7.84
CA ILE A 219 -10.12 18.74 -8.35
C ILE A 219 -9.87 20.15 -8.85
N LYS A 220 -9.09 20.94 -8.12
CA LYS A 220 -8.70 22.30 -8.54
C LYS A 220 -7.82 22.29 -9.80
N ALA A 221 -6.89 21.34 -9.91
CA ALA A 221 -6.04 21.17 -11.09
C ALA A 221 -6.87 20.69 -12.30
N PHE A 222 -7.78 19.75 -12.11
CA PHE A 222 -8.74 19.31 -13.12
C PHE A 222 -9.60 20.48 -13.61
N TYR A 223 -10.11 21.33 -12.70
CA TYR A 223 -10.89 22.53 -13.06
C TYR A 223 -10.10 23.43 -14.01
N LYS A 224 -8.80 23.63 -13.78
CA LYS A 224 -7.94 24.42 -14.67
C LYS A 224 -7.70 23.71 -16.01
N ALA A 225 -7.35 22.43 -15.98
CA ALA A 225 -7.06 21.65 -17.18
C ALA A 225 -8.27 21.56 -18.13
N GLN A 226 -9.50 21.38 -17.59
CA GLN A 226 -10.71 21.31 -18.42
C GLN A 226 -11.09 22.62 -19.13
N GLN A 227 -10.51 23.76 -18.73
CA GLN A 227 -10.73 25.06 -19.43
C GLN A 227 -9.96 25.11 -20.76
N LYS A 228 -8.99 24.25 -20.96
CA LYS A 228 -8.24 24.14 -22.23
C LYS A 228 -9.11 23.53 -23.33
N LYS A 229 -8.83 23.88 -24.59
CA LYS A 229 -9.63 23.46 -25.77
C LYS A 229 -9.84 21.95 -25.86
N ASN A 230 -8.82 21.16 -25.52
CA ASN A 230 -8.83 19.69 -25.55
C ASN A 230 -8.73 19.10 -24.13
N GLY A 231 -9.19 19.83 -23.13
CA GLY A 231 -9.11 19.39 -21.74
C GLY A 231 -9.93 18.12 -21.45
N PRO A 232 -9.66 17.42 -20.35
CA PRO A 232 -10.36 16.20 -19.99
C PRO A 232 -11.85 16.48 -19.74
N ALA A 233 -12.71 15.55 -20.20
CA ALA A 233 -14.16 15.70 -20.08
C ALA A 233 -14.64 15.45 -18.65
N MET A 234 -13.92 14.60 -17.89
CA MET A 234 -14.38 14.12 -16.59
C MET A 234 -13.20 13.75 -15.67
N LEU A 235 -13.42 13.89 -14.37
CA LEU A 235 -12.61 13.30 -13.31
C LEU A 235 -13.42 12.24 -12.59
N ALA A 236 -12.92 11.00 -12.54
CA ALA A 236 -13.50 9.89 -11.80
C ALA A 236 -12.63 9.58 -10.57
N ILE A 237 -13.22 9.49 -9.39
CA ILE A 237 -12.52 9.20 -8.12
C ILE A 237 -13.13 7.94 -7.54
N ALA A 238 -12.36 6.85 -7.52
CA ALA A 238 -12.74 5.57 -6.94
C ALA A 238 -12.10 5.41 -5.55
N GLY A 239 -12.93 5.12 -4.55
CA GLY A 239 -12.48 4.93 -3.17
C GLY A 239 -13.59 5.13 -2.16
N GLY A 240 -13.39 4.58 -0.97
CA GLY A 240 -14.34 4.74 0.14
C GLY A 240 -14.29 6.14 0.74
N GLN A 241 -15.35 6.49 1.49
CA GLN A 241 -15.37 7.70 2.29
C GLN A 241 -14.37 7.57 3.44
N GLY A 242 -13.46 8.53 3.52
CA GLY A 242 -12.56 8.74 4.64
C GLY A 242 -13.01 9.92 5.50
N TRP A 243 -12.15 10.31 6.42
CA TRP A 243 -12.37 11.51 7.22
C TRP A 243 -12.11 12.78 6.38
N LEU A 244 -12.86 13.86 6.68
CA LEU A 244 -12.89 15.13 5.91
C LEU A 244 -13.38 14.99 4.45
N TYR A 245 -14.22 14.00 4.18
CA TYR A 245 -14.83 13.80 2.86
C TYR A 245 -15.73 14.96 2.40
N GLU A 246 -16.43 15.61 3.33
CA GLU A 246 -17.39 16.69 2.99
C GLU A 246 -16.68 17.91 2.39
N ASP A 247 -15.46 18.25 2.83
CA ASP A 247 -14.68 19.35 2.25
C ASP A 247 -14.39 19.12 0.75
N THR A 248 -14.16 17.85 0.37
CA THR A 248 -13.92 17.50 -1.03
C THR A 248 -15.17 17.71 -1.89
N LYS A 249 -16.36 17.40 -1.38
CA LYS A 249 -17.63 17.67 -2.06
C LYS A 249 -17.91 19.16 -2.16
N GLN A 250 -17.62 19.92 -1.10
CA GLN A 250 -17.81 21.36 -1.10
C GLN A 250 -17.00 22.03 -2.22
N VAL A 251 -15.75 21.63 -2.41
CA VAL A 251 -14.91 22.15 -3.51
C VAL A 251 -15.52 21.84 -4.88
N VAL A 252 -16.11 20.65 -5.07
CA VAL A 252 -16.83 20.31 -6.33
C VAL A 252 -18.00 21.24 -6.56
N ALA A 253 -18.80 21.54 -5.53
CA ALA A 253 -19.94 22.44 -5.61
C ALA A 253 -19.51 23.90 -5.88
N ASP A 254 -18.50 24.40 -5.16
CA ASP A 254 -17.97 25.76 -5.32
C ASP A 254 -17.46 26.01 -6.75
N LEU A 255 -16.85 24.99 -7.36
CA LEU A 255 -16.32 25.04 -8.72
C LEU A 255 -17.37 24.66 -9.79
N LYS A 256 -18.61 24.33 -9.40
CA LYS A 256 -19.72 23.91 -10.28
C LYS A 256 -19.34 22.70 -11.15
N LEU A 257 -18.68 21.70 -10.54
CA LEU A 257 -18.17 20.52 -11.23
C LEU A 257 -19.03 19.25 -11.03
N GLU A 258 -20.25 19.33 -10.48
CA GLU A 258 -21.09 18.17 -10.11
C GLU A 258 -21.38 17.26 -11.30
N LYS A 259 -21.39 17.82 -12.53
CA LYS A 259 -21.61 17.04 -13.76
C LYS A 259 -20.31 16.46 -14.34
N LYS A 260 -19.13 16.89 -13.85
CA LYS A 260 -17.82 16.55 -14.40
C LYS A 260 -16.96 15.74 -13.45
N VAL A 261 -17.19 15.79 -12.14
CA VAL A 261 -16.55 14.96 -11.14
C VAL A 261 -17.50 13.83 -10.72
N ARG A 262 -17.00 12.60 -10.73
CA ARG A 262 -17.73 11.40 -10.30
C ARG A 262 -17.02 10.75 -9.13
N PHE A 263 -17.70 10.67 -7.99
CA PHE A 263 -17.30 9.84 -6.88
C PHE A 263 -17.91 8.45 -7.07
N LEU A 264 -17.07 7.45 -7.36
CA LEU A 264 -17.52 6.10 -7.72
C LEU A 264 -17.79 5.23 -6.49
N GLY A 265 -17.31 5.66 -5.31
CA GLY A 265 -17.33 4.83 -4.10
C GLY A 265 -16.34 3.68 -4.20
N ARG A 266 -16.54 2.64 -3.40
CA ARG A 266 -15.77 1.40 -3.50
C ARG A 266 -16.17 0.64 -4.76
N VAL A 267 -15.18 0.20 -5.51
CA VAL A 267 -15.33 -0.59 -6.74
C VAL A 267 -14.76 -1.99 -6.51
N THR A 268 -15.22 -2.96 -7.28
CA THR A 268 -14.65 -4.32 -7.30
C THR A 268 -13.31 -4.34 -8.02
N ASP A 269 -12.50 -5.37 -7.83
CA ASP A 269 -11.21 -5.51 -8.52
C ASP A 269 -11.36 -5.49 -10.04
N LEU A 270 -12.38 -6.17 -10.59
CA LEU A 270 -12.66 -6.17 -12.03
C LEU A 270 -13.02 -4.77 -12.53
N GLU A 271 -13.84 -4.04 -11.80
CA GLU A 271 -14.18 -2.65 -12.14
C GLU A 271 -12.96 -1.75 -12.06
N LEU A 272 -12.10 -1.93 -11.04
CA LEU A 272 -10.89 -1.15 -10.87
C LEU A 272 -9.91 -1.35 -12.04
N VAL A 273 -9.65 -2.61 -12.42
CA VAL A 273 -8.82 -2.95 -13.58
C VAL A 273 -9.40 -2.37 -14.87
N THR A 274 -10.72 -2.43 -15.03
CA THR A 274 -11.42 -1.87 -16.19
C THR A 274 -11.32 -0.34 -16.22
N LEU A 275 -11.51 0.33 -15.07
CA LEU A 275 -11.37 1.78 -14.93
C LEU A 275 -9.95 2.24 -15.27
N TYR A 276 -8.93 1.56 -14.74
CA TYR A 276 -7.55 1.84 -15.15
C TYR A 276 -7.37 1.69 -16.66
N SER A 277 -7.83 0.59 -17.24
CA SER A 277 -7.64 0.30 -18.68
C SER A 277 -8.31 1.34 -19.61
N MET A 278 -9.41 1.97 -19.14
CA MET A 278 -10.17 2.98 -19.89
C MET A 278 -9.68 4.41 -19.68
N ALA A 279 -9.04 4.69 -18.55
CA ALA A 279 -8.64 6.04 -18.20
C ALA A 279 -7.62 6.61 -19.21
N THR A 280 -7.79 7.85 -19.57
CA THR A 280 -6.82 8.57 -20.42
C THR A 280 -5.50 8.74 -19.67
N LEU A 281 -5.60 9.01 -18.37
CA LEU A 281 -4.49 9.10 -17.44
C LEU A 281 -4.96 8.79 -16.02
N PHE A 282 -4.04 8.36 -15.18
CA PHE A 282 -4.22 8.18 -13.75
C PHE A 282 -3.46 9.27 -13.00
N ALA A 283 -4.13 9.96 -12.05
CA ALA A 283 -3.54 11.01 -11.24
C ALA A 283 -3.54 10.63 -9.75
N PHE A 284 -2.35 10.64 -9.14
CA PHE A 284 -2.14 10.27 -7.75
C PHE A 284 -1.22 11.28 -7.04
N PRO A 285 -1.67 12.53 -6.83
CA PRO A 285 -0.87 13.60 -6.28
C PRO A 285 -0.85 13.61 -4.75
N SER A 286 -0.63 12.44 -4.13
CA SER A 286 -0.59 12.28 -2.67
C SER A 286 0.53 13.11 -2.05
N PHE A 287 0.26 13.70 -0.88
CA PHE A 287 1.27 14.42 -0.11
C PHE A 287 2.31 13.49 0.51
N PHE A 288 1.91 12.27 0.85
CA PHE A 288 2.81 11.28 1.44
C PHE A 288 2.33 9.85 1.16
N GLU A 289 3.26 8.94 0.83
CA GLU A 289 3.04 7.50 0.71
C GLU A 289 4.28 6.72 1.15
N GLY A 290 4.06 5.60 1.84
CA GLY A 290 5.16 4.69 2.13
C GLY A 290 5.62 3.87 0.91
N PHE A 291 4.72 3.70 -0.08
CA PHE A 291 5.02 3.03 -1.35
C PHE A 291 4.24 3.62 -2.52
N GLY A 292 2.92 3.46 -2.56
CA GLY A 292 2.11 3.91 -3.69
C GLY A 292 1.69 2.75 -4.61
N VAL A 293 0.86 1.85 -4.10
CA VAL A 293 0.34 0.71 -4.87
C VAL A 293 -0.50 1.15 -6.09
N PRO A 294 -1.44 2.13 -5.99
CA PRO A 294 -2.28 2.52 -7.13
C PRO A 294 -1.51 2.98 -8.38
N PRO A 295 -0.40 3.74 -8.32
CA PRO A 295 0.45 4.02 -9.47
C PRO A 295 0.94 2.78 -10.23
N ILE A 296 1.43 1.75 -9.53
CA ILE A 296 1.93 0.54 -10.20
C ILE A 296 0.78 -0.34 -10.74
N GLU A 297 -0.40 -0.33 -10.11
CA GLU A 297 -1.61 -0.96 -10.64
C GLU A 297 -2.06 -0.29 -11.97
N ALA A 298 -2.05 1.05 -12.00
CA ALA A 298 -2.36 1.82 -13.20
C ALA A 298 -1.35 1.52 -14.32
N MET A 299 -0.06 1.49 -14.03
CA MET A 299 1.00 1.12 -14.98
C MET A 299 0.81 -0.28 -15.52
N ALA A 300 0.47 -1.27 -14.67
CA ALA A 300 0.19 -2.65 -15.08
C ALA A 300 -1.00 -2.74 -16.04
N CYS A 301 -1.99 -1.86 -15.86
CA CYS A 301 -3.14 -1.75 -16.78
C CYS A 301 -2.85 -0.88 -18.01
N GLY A 302 -1.64 -0.37 -18.19
CA GLY A 302 -1.22 0.43 -19.33
C GLY A 302 -1.74 1.88 -19.30
N THR A 303 -2.03 2.40 -18.11
CA THR A 303 -2.51 3.78 -17.94
C THR A 303 -1.35 4.71 -17.65
N PRO A 304 -1.15 5.79 -18.40
CA PRO A 304 -0.16 6.82 -18.10
C PRO A 304 -0.40 7.46 -16.74
N VAL A 305 0.65 7.66 -15.96
CA VAL A 305 0.56 8.09 -14.56
C VAL A 305 1.12 9.48 -14.35
N ILE A 306 0.40 10.29 -13.56
CA ILE A 306 0.91 11.49 -12.88
C ILE A 306 0.97 11.17 -11.40
N THR A 307 2.10 11.39 -10.75
CA THR A 307 2.23 11.20 -9.30
C THR A 307 3.12 12.28 -8.68
N SER A 308 3.23 12.29 -7.35
CA SER A 308 4.01 13.32 -6.65
C SER A 308 5.51 13.06 -6.74
N ASN A 309 6.28 14.14 -6.65
CA ASN A 309 7.75 14.11 -6.56
C ASN A 309 8.26 13.98 -5.12
N VAL A 310 7.41 13.56 -4.17
CA VAL A 310 7.72 13.46 -2.74
C VAL A 310 7.54 12.04 -2.21
N SER A 311 8.08 11.77 -1.03
CA SER A 311 8.00 10.48 -0.34
C SER A 311 8.51 9.29 -1.19
N ALA A 312 7.91 8.11 -1.11
CA ALA A 312 8.33 6.94 -1.89
C ALA A 312 7.89 6.98 -3.37
N LEU A 313 7.06 7.94 -3.79
CA LEU A 313 6.47 7.97 -5.13
C LEU A 313 7.49 8.14 -6.27
N PRO A 314 8.55 8.99 -6.15
CA PRO A 314 9.62 9.06 -7.15
C PRO A 314 10.37 7.73 -7.31
N GLU A 315 10.66 7.06 -6.19
CA GLU A 315 11.31 5.73 -6.19
C GLU A 315 10.45 4.70 -6.92
N VAL A 316 9.16 4.65 -6.61
CA VAL A 316 8.24 3.68 -7.21
C VAL A 316 8.02 3.96 -8.70
N ALA A 317 7.89 5.21 -9.09
CA ALA A 317 7.61 5.60 -10.48
C ALA A 317 8.84 5.52 -11.42
N GLU A 318 10.02 5.90 -10.95
CA GLU A 318 11.33 5.86 -11.62
C GLU A 318 11.29 6.07 -13.15
N GLY A 319 10.86 7.26 -13.57
CA GLY A 319 10.81 7.64 -15.00
C GLY A 319 9.61 7.09 -15.78
N ALA A 320 8.72 6.29 -15.16
CA ALA A 320 7.51 5.76 -15.78
C ALA A 320 6.25 6.62 -15.51
N ALA A 321 6.40 7.78 -14.88
CA ALA A 321 5.32 8.72 -14.61
C ALA A 321 5.78 10.16 -14.77
N LEU A 322 4.85 11.09 -14.95
CA LEU A 322 5.11 12.51 -14.74
C LEU A 322 5.09 12.80 -13.24
N LEU A 323 6.19 13.34 -12.74
CA LEU A 323 6.32 13.74 -11.33
C LEU A 323 5.97 15.22 -11.18
N VAL A 324 5.12 15.55 -10.21
CA VAL A 324 4.69 16.92 -9.91
C VAL A 324 4.82 17.23 -8.43
N ASP A 325 5.04 18.46 -8.07
CA ASP A 325 4.88 18.92 -6.69
C ASP A 325 3.38 18.85 -6.32
N PRO A 326 2.99 18.07 -5.30
CA PRO A 326 1.58 17.93 -4.91
C PRO A 326 0.96 19.24 -4.38
N TYR A 327 1.76 20.21 -4.00
CA TYR A 327 1.33 21.55 -3.58
C TYR A 327 1.16 22.53 -4.76
N ASP A 328 1.73 22.25 -5.93
CA ASP A 328 1.61 23.07 -7.14
C ASP A 328 0.44 22.63 -8.02
N ILE A 329 -0.72 23.27 -7.79
CA ILE A 329 -1.94 23.03 -8.57
C ILE A 329 -1.73 23.35 -10.06
N ASN A 330 -0.85 24.31 -10.42
CA ASN A 330 -0.63 24.67 -11.81
C ASN A 330 0.20 23.61 -12.52
N ALA A 331 1.29 23.13 -11.90
CA ALA A 331 2.10 22.04 -12.44
C ALA A 331 1.25 20.77 -12.63
N LEU A 332 0.36 20.45 -11.67
CA LEU A 332 -0.56 19.33 -11.80
C LEU A 332 -1.57 19.53 -12.93
N ALA A 333 -2.12 20.73 -13.11
CA ALA A 333 -3.04 21.05 -14.20
C ALA A 333 -2.34 20.96 -15.57
N ASP A 334 -1.11 21.43 -15.67
CA ASP A 334 -0.32 21.36 -16.91
C ASP A 334 0.05 19.90 -17.24
N ALA A 335 0.40 19.08 -16.25
CA ALA A 335 0.64 17.66 -16.45
C ALA A 335 -0.64 16.92 -16.94
N ILE A 336 -1.81 17.21 -16.35
CA ILE A 336 -3.10 16.68 -16.80
C ILE A 336 -3.36 17.10 -18.26
N THR A 337 -3.19 18.38 -18.59
CA THR A 337 -3.39 18.89 -19.95
C THR A 337 -2.45 18.18 -20.93
N ARG A 338 -1.15 18.12 -20.61
CA ARG A 338 -0.13 17.48 -21.44
C ARG A 338 -0.46 16.01 -21.73
N LEU A 339 -0.82 15.22 -20.72
CA LEU A 339 -1.22 13.82 -20.92
C LEU A 339 -2.58 13.66 -21.62
N THR A 340 -3.45 14.66 -21.56
CA THR A 340 -4.71 14.60 -22.30
C THR A 340 -4.49 14.87 -23.80
N GLU A 341 -3.59 15.77 -24.17
CA GLU A 341 -3.36 16.20 -25.54
C GLU A 341 -2.31 15.36 -26.29
N ASP A 342 -1.24 14.91 -25.59
CA ASP A 342 -0.08 14.25 -26.22
C ASP A 342 -0.20 12.71 -26.16
N GLU A 343 -0.63 12.11 -27.27
CA GLU A 343 -0.75 10.65 -27.39
C GLU A 343 0.60 9.94 -27.43
N ASN A 344 1.62 10.55 -28.02
CA ASN A 344 2.96 9.97 -28.08
C ASN A 344 3.56 9.85 -26.67
N LEU A 345 3.40 10.89 -25.87
CA LEU A 345 3.83 10.85 -24.47
C LEU A 345 3.05 9.79 -23.65
N ARG A 346 1.74 9.65 -23.89
CA ARG A 346 0.96 8.59 -23.24
C ARG A 346 1.51 7.21 -23.58
N GLU A 347 1.83 6.98 -24.87
CA GLU A 347 2.38 5.68 -25.31
C GLU A 347 3.78 5.44 -24.73
N GLU A 348 4.64 6.45 -24.72
CA GLU A 348 5.96 6.38 -24.08
C GLU A 348 5.85 5.96 -22.60
N LEU A 349 5.02 6.66 -21.83
CA LEU A 349 4.83 6.35 -20.40
C LEU A 349 4.16 4.99 -20.18
N ARG A 350 3.28 4.56 -21.08
CA ARG A 350 2.68 3.22 -21.04
C ARG A 350 3.75 2.14 -21.14
N GLN A 351 4.65 2.25 -22.12
CA GLN A 351 5.73 1.27 -22.31
C GLN A 351 6.69 1.27 -21.10
N LYS A 352 7.10 2.45 -20.63
CA LYS A 352 7.91 2.57 -19.42
C LYS A 352 7.22 1.97 -18.20
N GLY A 353 5.89 2.18 -18.06
CA GLY A 353 5.09 1.59 -17.00
C GLY A 353 5.10 0.06 -17.03
N TYR A 354 4.92 -0.56 -18.21
CA TYR A 354 5.00 -2.02 -18.34
C TYR A 354 6.38 -2.58 -17.95
N GLU A 355 7.46 -1.90 -18.30
CA GLU A 355 8.80 -2.31 -17.87
C GLU A 355 8.98 -2.14 -16.36
N ARG A 356 8.49 -1.02 -15.82
CA ARG A 356 8.63 -0.70 -14.39
C ARG A 356 7.93 -1.73 -13.49
N VAL A 357 6.71 -2.15 -13.81
CA VAL A 357 5.95 -3.10 -12.97
C VAL A 357 6.55 -4.50 -12.91
N LYS A 358 7.42 -4.87 -13.85
CA LYS A 358 8.12 -6.17 -13.80
C LYS A 358 8.96 -6.33 -12.54
N GLN A 359 9.38 -5.23 -11.91
CA GLN A 359 10.17 -5.23 -10.68
C GLN A 359 9.30 -5.35 -9.42
N TYR A 360 7.98 -5.21 -9.55
CA TYR A 360 7.04 -5.20 -8.44
C TYR A 360 6.06 -6.37 -8.50
N THR A 361 6.58 -7.59 -8.38
CA THR A 361 5.74 -8.78 -8.32
C THR A 361 5.72 -9.35 -6.90
N TRP A 362 4.58 -9.91 -6.49
CA TRP A 362 4.50 -10.59 -5.19
C TRP A 362 5.46 -11.77 -5.10
N ALA A 363 5.76 -12.43 -6.22
CA ALA A 363 6.75 -13.51 -6.27
C ALA A 363 8.15 -13.03 -5.89
N MET A 364 8.59 -11.88 -6.38
CA MET A 364 9.90 -11.29 -6.02
C MET A 364 9.92 -10.85 -4.55
N SER A 365 8.85 -10.23 -4.06
CA SER A 365 8.75 -9.83 -2.65
C SER A 365 8.76 -11.03 -1.72
N ALA A 366 8.07 -12.12 -2.10
CA ALA A 366 8.09 -13.38 -1.37
C ALA A 366 9.50 -14.01 -1.35
N GLN A 367 10.19 -14.08 -2.49
CA GLN A 367 11.56 -14.58 -2.58
C GLN A 367 12.52 -13.79 -1.67
N LYS A 368 12.42 -12.46 -1.69
CA LYS A 368 13.21 -11.60 -0.80
C LYS A 368 12.93 -11.91 0.68
N MET A 369 11.65 -12.01 1.06
CA MET A 369 11.27 -12.29 2.44
C MET A 369 11.70 -13.67 2.90
N LEU A 370 11.57 -14.71 2.06
CA LEU A 370 12.06 -16.06 2.35
C LEU A 370 13.59 -16.08 2.54
N THR A 371 14.31 -15.34 1.71
CA THR A 371 15.77 -15.15 1.86
C THR A 371 16.11 -14.50 3.20
N VAL A 372 15.36 -13.48 3.61
CA VAL A 372 15.54 -12.83 4.93
C VAL A 372 15.33 -13.83 6.06
N TYR A 373 14.26 -14.63 6.01
CA TYR A 373 14.02 -15.63 7.05
C TYR A 373 15.13 -16.68 7.11
N GLN A 374 15.61 -17.14 5.95
CA GLN A 374 16.69 -18.12 5.89
C GLN A 374 18.01 -17.57 6.47
N LYS A 375 18.39 -16.35 6.09
CA LYS A 375 19.55 -15.64 6.64
C LYS A 375 19.43 -15.50 8.16
N LEU A 376 18.27 -15.06 8.63
CA LEU A 376 18.00 -14.86 10.05
C LEU A 376 18.05 -16.17 10.86
N TYR A 377 17.50 -17.26 10.29
CA TYR A 377 17.54 -18.60 10.88
C TYR A 377 18.98 -19.12 10.99
N ASN A 378 19.81 -18.84 10.00
CA ASN A 378 21.24 -19.21 10.00
C ASN A 378 22.10 -18.32 10.90
N GLY A 379 21.54 -17.27 11.50
CA GLY A 379 22.27 -16.37 12.42
C GLY A 379 23.08 -15.28 11.72
N GLU A 380 22.81 -15.01 10.45
CA GLU A 380 23.40 -13.90 9.72
C GLU A 380 22.92 -12.54 10.28
N LYS A 381 23.73 -11.49 10.08
CA LYS A 381 23.46 -10.16 10.64
C LYS A 381 23.29 -9.06 9.57
N ASN A 382 23.51 -9.36 8.30
CA ASN A 382 23.32 -8.42 7.21
C ASN A 382 22.16 -8.89 6.34
N PHE A 383 21.09 -8.10 6.33
CA PHE A 383 19.84 -8.43 5.64
C PHE A 383 19.61 -7.56 4.41
N ASN A 384 20.55 -6.67 4.08
CA ASN A 384 20.44 -5.90 2.86
C ASN A 384 20.37 -6.85 1.66
N THR A 385 19.23 -6.82 0.96
CA THR A 385 18.95 -7.68 -0.21
C THR A 385 19.21 -6.94 -1.52
N GLU A 386 19.91 -5.81 -1.48
CA GLU A 386 20.42 -5.17 -2.70
C GLU A 386 21.42 -6.11 -3.33
N ASP A 387 20.98 -6.84 -4.34
CA ASP A 387 21.84 -7.58 -5.23
C ASP A 387 22.78 -6.61 -5.95
N LYS A 388 24.05 -6.99 -5.98
CA LYS A 388 25.11 -6.35 -6.73
C LYS A 388 24.81 -6.31 -8.21
#